data_3f2a857bb586ba730d73f72e330e697a
#
_entry.id   3f2a857bb586ba730d73f72e330e697a
#
_cell.length_a   1.000
_cell.length_b   1.000
_cell.length_c   1.000
_cell.angle_alpha   90.00
_cell.angle_beta   90.00
_cell.angle_gamma   90.00
#
_symmetry.space_group_name_H-M   'P 1'
#
loop_
_entity.id
_entity.type
_entity.pdbx_description
1 polymer ?
#
loop_
_entity_poly.entity_id
_entity_poly.type
_entity_poly.pdbx_seq_one_letter_code
_entity_poly.pdbx_strand_id
1 'polypeptide(L)'
;AADTPGGVSITLVESEEIGILGVGEGTFPIIRKTMGRIGLDESDLIKHADATFKQGIRFNNWKKNPADDPNDSYFHPFQVASQHTDMDLLPYWLLGVAGDVPWSECCTVQERAVEAKLAPKLISHPNYEAPLNYAYHFDATKLAALVRRRAMEMGVKLLIDTIDDVKLDEDGAIAAVTARQHGDLTADLFIDCTGFRATLIGETMGSEFTSYKNELFCDRAVALQVPYEQAGGPIPSCTYTTAKDYGWIWDIGLHERRGLGYVYSSK
;
A
#
# COMPACT_ATOMS: atom_id res chain seq x y z
N ALA A 1 -16.45 -5.93 14.66
CA ALA A 1 -17.43 -7.03 14.55
C ALA A 1 -17.03 -8.22 15.44
N ALA A 2 -15.75 -8.58 15.51
CA ALA A 2 -15.28 -9.73 16.32
C ALA A 2 -15.48 -9.53 17.85
N ASP A 3 -15.53 -8.29 18.31
CA ASP A 3 -15.63 -7.96 19.74
C ASP A 3 -17.07 -7.73 20.23
N THR A 4 -18.07 -7.86 19.36
CA THR A 4 -19.47 -7.65 19.71
C THR A 4 -20.28 -8.91 19.36
N PRO A 5 -20.39 -9.89 20.27
CA PRO A 5 -21.17 -11.09 20.01
C PRO A 5 -22.63 -10.74 19.66
N GLY A 6 -23.07 -11.07 18.44
CA GLY A 6 -24.44 -10.88 17.98
C GLY A 6 -24.78 -9.48 17.47
N GLY A 7 -23.80 -8.57 17.31
CA GLY A 7 -24.08 -7.18 16.90
C GLY A 7 -24.07 -6.91 15.41
N VAL A 8 -23.19 -7.54 14.63
CA VAL A 8 -23.01 -7.26 13.19
C VAL A 8 -22.79 -8.55 12.40
N SER A 9 -23.56 -8.74 11.34
CA SER A 9 -23.33 -9.80 10.34
C SER A 9 -22.71 -9.18 9.10
N ILE A 10 -21.60 -9.75 8.62
CA ILE A 10 -20.88 -9.25 7.44
C ILE A 10 -20.92 -10.30 6.34
N THR A 11 -21.35 -9.90 5.16
CA THR A 11 -21.26 -10.71 3.95
C THR A 11 -20.31 -10.02 2.96
N LEU A 12 -19.30 -10.75 2.50
CA LEU A 12 -18.39 -10.33 1.45
C LEU A 12 -18.81 -11.04 0.16
N VAL A 13 -19.05 -10.28 -0.90
CA VAL A 13 -19.28 -10.83 -2.25
C VAL A 13 -18.03 -10.57 -3.08
N GLU A 14 -17.47 -11.63 -3.65
CA GLU A 14 -16.22 -11.58 -4.43
C GLU A 14 -16.41 -12.34 -5.73
N SER A 15 -16.05 -11.74 -6.86
CA SER A 15 -16.13 -12.39 -8.17
C SER A 15 -14.81 -13.05 -8.54
N GLU A 16 -14.87 -14.31 -9.01
CA GLU A 16 -13.72 -14.99 -9.59
C GLU A 16 -13.38 -14.50 -11.01
N GLU A 17 -14.37 -13.87 -11.69
CA GLU A 17 -14.20 -13.33 -13.04
C GLU A 17 -13.42 -11.99 -13.04
N ILE A 18 -13.48 -11.26 -11.93
CA ILE A 18 -12.85 -9.95 -11.79
C ILE A 18 -11.56 -10.13 -11.01
N GLY A 19 -10.42 -10.00 -11.70
CA GLY A 19 -9.11 -10.14 -11.10
C GLY A 19 -8.75 -8.98 -10.16
N ILE A 20 -7.79 -9.23 -9.27
CA ILE A 20 -7.18 -8.21 -8.43
C ILE A 20 -6.15 -7.44 -9.26
N LEU A 21 -6.28 -6.11 -9.30
CA LEU A 21 -5.26 -5.26 -9.89
C LEU A 21 -4.12 -5.10 -8.88
N GLY A 22 -3.10 -5.95 -8.98
CA GLY A 22 -1.91 -5.93 -8.14
C GLY A 22 -0.67 -5.56 -8.93
N VAL A 23 0.05 -4.56 -8.44
CA VAL A 23 1.27 -4.01 -9.10
C VAL A 23 2.53 -4.21 -8.26
N GLY A 24 2.38 -4.83 -7.07
CA GLY A 24 3.35 -4.80 -5.97
C GLY A 24 3.04 -3.61 -5.07
N GLU A 25 2.42 -3.85 -3.93
CA GLU A 25 1.89 -2.80 -3.07
C GLU A 25 2.90 -2.39 -2.02
N GLY A 26 3.09 -1.07 -1.89
CA GLY A 26 3.86 -0.48 -0.81
C GLY A 26 2.96 0.18 0.22
N THR A 27 3.16 -0.13 1.49
CA THR A 27 2.35 0.40 2.59
C THR A 27 3.10 1.44 3.43
N PHE A 28 2.42 1.95 4.45
CA PHE A 28 2.96 2.85 5.47
C PHE A 28 2.94 2.19 6.86
N PRO A 29 3.70 2.69 7.85
CA PRO A 29 3.87 2.04 9.14
C PRO A 29 2.59 1.72 9.92
N ILE A 30 1.50 2.42 9.67
CA ILE A 30 0.19 2.16 10.28
C ILE A 30 -0.35 0.76 9.97
N ILE A 31 0.09 0.14 8.88
CA ILE A 31 -0.33 -1.20 8.48
C ILE A 31 -0.04 -2.25 9.56
N ARG A 32 1.07 -2.12 10.29
CA ARG A 32 1.43 -3.02 11.39
C ARG A 32 0.35 -3.05 12.47
N LYS A 33 -0.17 -1.87 12.83
CA LYS A 33 -1.26 -1.75 13.80
C LYS A 33 -2.54 -2.39 13.27
N THR A 34 -2.84 -2.21 11.99
CA THR A 34 -4.03 -2.79 11.34
C THR A 34 -3.95 -4.32 11.34
N MET A 35 -2.81 -4.89 10.89
CA MET A 35 -2.63 -6.34 10.82
C MET A 35 -2.64 -6.98 12.22
N GLY A 36 -1.97 -6.37 13.19
CA GLY A 36 -2.02 -6.82 14.58
C GLY A 36 -3.44 -6.77 15.17
N ARG A 37 -4.22 -5.72 14.86
CA ARG A 37 -5.60 -5.58 15.35
C ARG A 37 -6.55 -6.65 14.81
N ILE A 38 -6.38 -7.08 13.57
CA ILE A 38 -7.16 -8.18 13.00
C ILE A 38 -6.59 -9.57 13.37
N GLY A 39 -5.50 -9.62 14.14
CA GLY A 39 -4.91 -10.85 14.66
C GLY A 39 -4.18 -11.68 13.61
N LEU A 40 -3.53 -11.04 12.63
CA LEU A 40 -2.59 -11.70 11.73
C LEU A 40 -1.18 -11.62 12.32
N ASP A 41 -0.46 -12.73 12.30
CA ASP A 41 0.95 -12.76 12.68
C ASP A 41 1.84 -12.18 11.58
N GLU A 42 2.89 -11.46 11.97
CA GLU A 42 3.85 -10.90 11.02
C GLU A 42 4.53 -11.97 10.18
N SER A 43 4.79 -13.13 10.78
CA SER A 43 5.35 -14.28 10.07
C SER A 43 4.44 -14.80 8.95
N ASP A 44 3.11 -14.67 9.11
CA ASP A 44 2.15 -15.07 8.09
C ASP A 44 2.15 -14.10 6.91
N LEU A 45 2.32 -12.80 7.17
CA LEU A 45 2.50 -11.81 6.10
C LEU A 45 3.73 -12.13 5.26
N ILE A 46 4.86 -12.43 5.90
CA ILE A 46 6.12 -12.75 5.22
C ILE A 46 5.98 -14.06 4.40
N LYS A 47 5.39 -15.11 4.98
CA LYS A 47 5.29 -16.43 4.35
C LYS A 47 4.19 -16.53 3.29
N HIS A 48 3.06 -15.85 3.50
CA HIS A 48 1.85 -16.08 2.72
C HIS A 48 1.41 -14.89 1.89
N ALA A 49 1.92 -13.67 2.16
CA ALA A 49 1.65 -12.49 1.36
C ALA A 49 2.89 -11.95 0.64
N ASP A 50 3.99 -12.74 0.62
CA ASP A 50 5.28 -12.36 0.03
C ASP A 50 5.80 -11.01 0.56
N ALA A 51 5.54 -10.75 1.85
CA ALA A 51 5.86 -9.48 2.47
C ALA A 51 7.37 -9.27 2.59
N THR A 52 7.83 -8.09 2.16
CA THR A 52 9.19 -7.62 2.38
C THR A 52 9.18 -6.31 3.15
N PHE A 53 10.27 -6.00 3.86
CA PHE A 53 10.32 -4.79 4.68
C PHE A 53 10.43 -3.53 3.81
N LYS A 54 9.71 -2.49 4.23
CA LYS A 54 9.81 -1.14 3.67
C LYS A 54 10.12 -0.16 4.80
N GLN A 55 11.28 0.47 4.73
CA GLN A 55 11.76 1.40 5.75
C GLN A 55 11.67 2.87 5.33
N GLY A 56 11.29 3.11 4.09
CA GLY A 56 11.19 4.45 3.53
C GLY A 56 11.01 4.43 2.02
N ILE A 57 11.25 5.58 1.42
CA ILE A 57 11.18 5.79 -0.04
C ILE A 57 12.42 6.53 -0.49
N ARG A 58 13.10 6.02 -1.51
CA ARG A 58 14.18 6.70 -2.20
C ARG A 58 13.62 7.41 -3.42
N PHE A 59 13.87 8.72 -3.50
CA PHE A 59 13.47 9.57 -4.61
C PHE A 59 14.69 9.91 -5.45
N ASN A 60 14.73 9.45 -6.70
CA ASN A 60 15.83 9.66 -7.64
C ASN A 60 15.39 10.65 -8.73
N ASN A 61 16.20 11.66 -9.02
CA ASN A 61 15.98 12.65 -10.08
C ASN A 61 14.71 13.51 -9.92
N TRP A 62 14.25 13.72 -8.69
CA TRP A 62 13.04 14.51 -8.44
C TRP A 62 13.31 16.01 -8.23
N LYS A 63 14.55 16.38 -7.87
CA LYS A 63 14.94 17.78 -7.65
C LYS A 63 15.67 18.38 -8.83
N LYS A 64 16.47 17.58 -9.53
CA LYS A 64 17.30 18.02 -10.65
C LYS A 64 17.21 17.06 -11.82
N ASN A 65 17.43 17.60 -13.02
CA ASN A 65 17.56 16.77 -14.22
C ASN A 65 18.81 15.88 -14.11
N PRO A 66 18.78 14.60 -14.51
CA PRO A 66 19.96 13.73 -14.53
C PRO A 66 21.14 14.25 -15.34
N ALA A 67 20.89 15.12 -16.35
CA ALA A 67 21.95 15.78 -17.11
C ALA A 67 22.73 16.81 -16.29
N ASP A 68 22.07 17.43 -15.30
CA ASP A 68 22.68 18.44 -14.42
C ASP A 68 23.29 17.81 -13.15
N ASP A 69 22.68 16.76 -12.63
CA ASP A 69 23.13 16.02 -11.46
C ASP A 69 22.71 14.55 -11.55
N PRO A 70 23.58 13.66 -12.07
CA PRO A 70 23.25 12.25 -12.23
C PRO A 70 23.06 11.50 -10.91
N ASN A 71 23.45 12.11 -9.78
CA ASN A 71 23.35 11.55 -8.43
C ASN A 71 22.21 12.20 -7.62
N ASP A 72 21.32 12.99 -8.24
CA ASP A 72 20.21 13.59 -7.52
C ASP A 72 19.33 12.52 -6.89
N SER A 73 19.39 12.46 -5.57
CA SER A 73 18.65 11.48 -4.77
C SER A 73 18.42 12.03 -3.37
N TYR A 74 17.29 11.65 -2.78
CA TYR A 74 17.04 11.84 -1.35
C TYR A 74 16.20 10.69 -0.79
N PHE A 75 16.35 10.46 0.50
CA PHE A 75 15.62 9.40 1.21
C PHE A 75 14.58 9.98 2.17
N HIS A 76 13.37 9.43 2.14
CA HIS A 76 12.31 9.73 3.08
C HIS A 76 12.16 8.55 4.06
N PRO A 77 12.76 8.63 5.26
CA PRO A 77 12.69 7.57 6.27
C PRO A 77 11.30 7.48 6.88
N PHE A 78 10.93 6.29 7.32
CA PHE A 78 9.72 6.11 8.14
C PHE A 78 9.98 6.36 9.63
N GLN A 79 11.24 6.38 10.04
CA GLN A 79 11.64 6.75 11.39
C GLN A 79 11.52 8.25 11.57
N VAL A 80 10.82 8.66 12.61
CA VAL A 80 10.77 10.07 13.03
C VAL A 80 12.12 10.43 13.65
N ALA A 81 12.54 11.68 13.49
CA ALA A 81 13.73 12.20 14.14
C ALA A 81 13.70 11.94 15.65
N SER A 82 14.80 11.45 16.19
CA SER A 82 14.91 11.19 17.62
C SER A 82 14.83 12.51 18.40
N GLN A 83 13.78 12.67 19.16
CA GLN A 83 13.63 13.79 20.10
C GLN A 83 14.29 13.40 21.42
N HIS A 84 15.63 13.48 21.49
CA HIS A 84 16.36 13.23 22.73
C HIS A 84 16.42 14.46 23.64
N THR A 85 15.99 15.61 23.13
CA THR A 85 15.91 16.90 23.85
C THR A 85 14.66 17.62 23.36
N ASP A 86 14.21 18.62 24.09
CA ASP A 86 13.12 19.52 23.65
C ASP A 86 13.51 20.40 22.45
N MET A 87 14.53 20.01 21.71
CA MET A 87 15.12 20.78 20.63
C MET A 87 14.74 20.16 19.29
N ASP A 88 14.10 20.94 18.41
CA ASP A 88 13.88 20.57 17.03
C ASP A 88 15.18 20.71 16.24
N LEU A 89 15.61 19.65 15.58
CA LEU A 89 16.85 19.63 14.80
C LEU A 89 16.71 20.30 13.43
N LEU A 90 15.50 20.41 12.90
CA LEU A 90 15.25 20.91 11.54
C LEU A 90 15.74 22.35 11.31
N PRO A 91 15.51 23.32 12.22
CA PRO A 91 16.04 24.67 12.05
C PRO A 91 17.57 24.72 11.95
N TYR A 92 18.26 23.91 12.75
CA TYR A 92 19.72 23.85 12.73
C TYR A 92 20.26 23.24 11.44
N TRP A 93 19.62 22.21 10.93
CA TRP A 93 19.96 21.63 9.64
C TRP A 93 19.75 22.63 8.51
N LEU A 94 18.61 23.35 8.49
CA LEU A 94 18.33 24.40 7.50
C LEU A 94 19.32 25.55 7.55
N LEU A 95 19.89 25.86 8.72
CA LEU A 95 20.97 26.84 8.89
C LEU A 95 22.37 26.33 8.49
N GLY A 96 22.47 25.09 8.00
CA GLY A 96 23.71 24.49 7.54
C GLY A 96 24.64 24.00 8.65
N VAL A 97 24.17 23.86 9.90
CA VAL A 97 24.99 23.38 11.02
C VAL A 97 25.55 21.98 10.80
N ALA A 98 24.80 21.15 10.06
CA ALA A 98 25.20 19.79 9.72
C ALA A 98 26.09 19.71 8.45
N GLY A 99 26.43 20.82 7.83
CA GLY A 99 27.15 20.85 6.54
C GLY A 99 26.31 20.16 5.44
N ASP A 100 26.94 19.28 4.66
CA ASP A 100 26.34 18.59 3.53
C ASP A 100 25.62 17.28 3.91
N VAL A 101 25.50 16.99 5.21
CA VAL A 101 24.83 15.76 5.67
C VAL A 101 23.33 15.82 5.32
N PRO A 102 22.77 14.81 4.62
CA PRO A 102 21.36 14.79 4.29
C PRO A 102 20.48 14.80 5.54
N TRP A 103 19.31 15.44 5.44
CA TRP A 103 18.36 15.48 6.55
C TRP A 103 18.00 14.10 7.10
N SER A 104 17.79 13.13 6.23
CA SER A 104 17.49 11.74 6.60
C SER A 104 18.56 11.11 7.48
N GLU A 105 19.85 11.41 7.24
CA GLU A 105 20.96 10.91 8.06
C GLU A 105 21.13 11.69 9.36
N CYS A 106 20.70 12.95 9.40
CA CYS A 106 20.65 13.73 10.65
C CYS A 106 19.55 13.23 11.58
N CYS A 107 18.42 12.76 11.02
CA CYS A 107 17.25 12.33 11.78
C CYS A 107 17.42 10.94 12.39
N THR A 108 18.03 10.01 11.63
CA THR A 108 17.97 8.58 11.96
C THR A 108 19.05 7.79 11.23
N VAL A 109 19.38 6.64 11.76
CA VAL A 109 20.27 5.66 11.10
C VAL A 109 19.59 4.85 10.01
N GLN A 110 18.30 5.10 9.72
CA GLN A 110 17.49 4.27 8.85
C GLN A 110 17.99 4.26 7.41
N GLU A 111 18.41 5.39 6.87
CA GLU A 111 18.98 5.45 5.54
C GLU A 111 20.22 4.57 5.40
N ARG A 112 21.12 4.61 6.37
CA ARG A 112 22.32 3.74 6.40
C ARG A 112 21.97 2.26 6.51
N ALA A 113 20.92 1.92 7.27
CA ALA A 113 20.44 0.54 7.35
C ALA A 113 19.90 0.06 5.99
N VAL A 114 19.16 0.91 5.27
CA VAL A 114 18.64 0.61 3.92
C VAL A 114 19.78 0.45 2.92
N GLU A 115 20.78 1.35 2.92
CA GLU A 115 21.97 1.26 2.05
C GLU A 115 22.78 -0.02 2.31
N ALA A 116 22.90 -0.41 3.57
CA ALA A 116 23.53 -1.66 3.98
C ALA A 116 22.64 -2.90 3.73
N LYS A 117 21.45 -2.72 3.15
CA LYS A 117 20.46 -3.78 2.87
C LYS A 117 20.05 -4.57 4.11
N LEU A 118 19.96 -3.89 5.24
CA LEU A 118 19.57 -4.47 6.51
C LEU A 118 18.05 -4.36 6.72
N ALA A 119 17.51 -5.34 7.45
CA ALA A 119 16.14 -5.30 7.93
C ALA A 119 15.99 -4.31 9.11
N PRO A 120 14.78 -3.78 9.37
CA PRO A 120 14.52 -2.88 10.51
C PRO A 120 14.57 -3.57 11.86
N LYS A 121 14.60 -4.90 11.88
CA LYS A 121 14.50 -5.74 13.08
C LYS A 121 15.30 -7.04 12.94
N LEU A 122 15.58 -7.65 14.07
CA LEU A 122 16.10 -9.01 14.14
C LEU A 122 14.94 -10.02 14.17
N ILE A 123 15.21 -11.25 13.80
CA ILE A 123 14.22 -12.34 13.82
C ILE A 123 13.68 -12.63 15.24
N SER A 124 14.45 -12.29 16.28
CA SER A 124 14.07 -12.44 17.68
C SER A 124 13.13 -11.38 18.20
N HIS A 125 12.89 -10.28 17.47
CA HIS A 125 11.95 -9.26 17.92
C HIS A 125 10.50 -9.74 17.75
N PRO A 126 9.61 -9.33 18.69
CA PRO A 126 8.19 -9.66 18.61
C PRO A 126 7.53 -9.18 17.32
N ASN A 127 6.36 -9.77 16.99
CA ASN A 127 5.55 -9.33 15.86
C ASN A 127 5.30 -7.81 15.92
N TYR A 128 5.48 -7.14 14.79
CA TYR A 128 5.22 -5.70 14.60
C TYR A 128 6.06 -4.73 15.44
N GLU A 129 7.05 -5.23 16.19
CA GLU A 129 7.99 -4.44 16.98
C GLU A 129 9.38 -4.43 16.34
N ALA A 130 10.03 -3.28 16.37
CA ALA A 130 11.40 -3.10 15.88
C ALA A 130 12.03 -1.83 16.46
N PRO A 131 13.38 -1.75 16.49
CA PRO A 131 14.08 -0.51 16.83
C PRO A 131 13.91 0.59 15.79
N LEU A 132 13.68 0.25 14.51
CA LEU A 132 13.40 1.19 13.42
C LEU A 132 11.97 1.04 12.94
N ASN A 133 11.32 2.15 12.59
CA ASN A 133 9.97 2.14 12.07
C ASN A 133 9.95 1.54 10.65
N TYR A 134 8.90 0.80 10.32
CA TYR A 134 8.82 0.11 9.03
C TYR A 134 7.37 -0.19 8.63
N ALA A 135 7.22 -0.51 7.37
CA ALA A 135 6.03 -1.04 6.73
C ALA A 135 6.44 -2.24 5.86
N TYR A 136 5.62 -2.58 4.88
CA TYR A 136 5.87 -3.71 3.98
C TYR A 136 5.60 -3.34 2.53
N HIS A 137 6.23 -4.10 1.63
CA HIS A 137 5.71 -4.37 0.30
C HIS A 137 5.01 -5.72 0.32
N PHE A 138 3.97 -5.89 -0.50
CA PHE A 138 3.19 -7.12 -0.60
C PHE A 138 2.96 -7.52 -2.04
N ASP A 139 2.70 -8.82 -2.23
CA ASP A 139 1.92 -9.29 -3.37
C ASP A 139 0.42 -9.14 -3.05
N ALA A 140 -0.30 -8.32 -3.84
CA ALA A 140 -1.71 -8.00 -3.59
C ALA A 140 -2.61 -9.24 -3.57
N THR A 141 -2.40 -10.16 -4.50
CA THR A 141 -3.20 -11.37 -4.63
C THR A 141 -3.00 -12.28 -3.43
N LYS A 142 -1.74 -12.47 -3.03
CA LYS A 142 -1.39 -13.26 -1.86
C LYS A 142 -1.92 -12.64 -0.56
N LEU A 143 -1.80 -11.30 -0.42
CA LEU A 143 -2.34 -10.58 0.73
C LEU A 143 -3.86 -10.69 0.80
N ALA A 144 -4.57 -10.51 -0.32
CA ALA A 144 -6.02 -10.66 -0.37
C ALA A 144 -6.47 -12.05 0.07
N ALA A 145 -5.79 -13.11 -0.38
CA ALA A 145 -6.08 -14.47 0.04
C ALA A 145 -5.87 -14.68 1.56
N LEU A 146 -4.79 -14.11 2.12
CA LEU A 146 -4.50 -14.19 3.55
C LEU A 146 -5.55 -13.45 4.39
N VAL A 147 -5.90 -12.21 4.00
CA VAL A 147 -6.89 -11.39 4.71
C VAL A 147 -8.29 -12.00 4.59
N ARG A 148 -8.66 -12.54 3.42
CA ARG A 148 -9.92 -13.27 3.21
C ARG A 148 -10.05 -14.45 4.16
N ARG A 149 -9.03 -15.29 4.26
CA ARG A 149 -9.00 -16.40 5.22
C ARG A 149 -9.25 -15.91 6.64
N ARG A 150 -8.56 -14.86 7.04
CA ARG A 150 -8.71 -14.27 8.38
C ARG A 150 -10.11 -13.70 8.60
N ALA A 151 -10.70 -13.03 7.62
CA ALA A 151 -12.06 -12.53 7.69
C ALA A 151 -13.09 -13.65 7.91
N MET A 152 -12.94 -14.77 7.22
CA MET A 152 -13.81 -15.93 7.41
C MET A 152 -13.65 -16.55 8.81
N GLU A 153 -12.43 -16.66 9.34
CA GLU A 153 -12.18 -17.08 10.73
C GLU A 153 -12.83 -16.15 11.75
N MET A 154 -12.99 -14.86 11.42
CA MET A 154 -13.68 -13.86 12.23
C MET A 154 -15.20 -13.86 12.04
N GLY A 155 -15.75 -14.78 11.25
CA GLY A 155 -17.18 -14.95 11.04
C GLY A 155 -17.77 -14.18 9.86
N VAL A 156 -16.96 -13.63 8.96
CA VAL A 156 -17.45 -13.03 7.70
C VAL A 156 -17.94 -14.16 6.78
N LYS A 157 -19.16 -13.99 6.26
CA LYS A 157 -19.73 -14.90 5.26
C LYS A 157 -19.21 -14.52 3.88
N LEU A 158 -18.51 -15.43 3.21
CA LEU A 158 -18.06 -15.25 1.85
C LEU A 158 -19.08 -15.83 0.86
N LEU A 159 -19.44 -15.04 -0.15
CA LEU A 159 -20.18 -15.48 -1.33
C LEU A 159 -19.33 -15.25 -2.57
N ILE A 160 -18.99 -16.32 -3.26
CA ILE A 160 -18.33 -16.22 -4.57
C ILE A 160 -19.41 -16.01 -5.61
N ASP A 161 -19.53 -14.77 -6.09
CA ASP A 161 -20.56 -14.38 -7.06
C ASP A 161 -20.22 -13.04 -7.72
N THR A 162 -20.95 -12.69 -8.75
CA THR A 162 -20.84 -11.39 -9.44
C THR A 162 -22.12 -10.59 -9.21
N ILE A 163 -21.98 -9.32 -8.86
CA ILE A 163 -23.10 -8.39 -8.74
C ILE A 163 -23.45 -7.88 -10.14
N ASP A 164 -24.65 -8.22 -10.60
CA ASP A 164 -25.16 -7.86 -11.92
C ASP A 164 -26.05 -6.60 -11.89
N ASP A 165 -26.73 -6.31 -10.76
CA ASP A 165 -27.66 -5.19 -10.65
C ASP A 165 -27.73 -4.64 -9.22
N VAL A 166 -28.22 -3.41 -9.07
CA VAL A 166 -28.43 -2.73 -7.78
C VAL A 166 -29.86 -2.16 -7.76
N LYS A 167 -30.64 -2.54 -6.76
CA LYS A 167 -32.02 -2.08 -6.59
C LYS A 167 -32.10 -0.95 -5.58
N LEU A 168 -32.81 0.11 -5.95
CA LEU A 168 -33.12 1.23 -5.06
C LEU A 168 -34.53 1.07 -4.50
N ASP A 169 -34.75 1.61 -3.29
CA ASP A 169 -36.06 1.77 -2.69
C ASP A 169 -36.75 3.07 -3.17
N GLU A 170 -37.93 3.34 -2.62
CA GLU A 170 -38.75 4.51 -2.97
C GLU A 170 -38.04 5.84 -2.57
N ASP A 171 -37.14 5.81 -1.59
CA ASP A 171 -36.39 6.97 -1.11
C ASP A 171 -35.06 7.15 -1.87
N GLY A 172 -34.72 6.25 -2.78
CA GLY A 172 -33.49 6.25 -3.57
C GLY A 172 -32.29 5.68 -2.84
N ALA A 173 -32.47 5.01 -1.71
CA ALA A 173 -31.40 4.26 -1.05
C ALA A 173 -31.26 2.84 -1.65
N ILE A 174 -30.06 2.23 -1.46
CA ILE A 174 -29.84 0.86 -1.95
C ILE A 174 -30.63 -0.12 -1.08
N ALA A 175 -31.65 -0.74 -1.67
CA ALA A 175 -32.46 -1.78 -1.03
C ALA A 175 -31.82 -3.16 -1.11
N ALA A 176 -31.19 -3.48 -2.26
CA ALA A 176 -30.52 -4.76 -2.47
C ALA A 176 -29.47 -4.67 -3.58
N VAL A 177 -28.52 -5.58 -3.55
CA VAL A 177 -27.64 -5.90 -4.68
C VAL A 177 -28.05 -7.27 -5.24
N THR A 178 -28.17 -7.41 -6.55
CA THR A 178 -28.56 -8.67 -7.20
C THR A 178 -27.29 -9.43 -7.60
N ALA A 179 -27.03 -10.51 -6.90
CA ALA A 179 -25.96 -11.45 -7.21
C ALA A 179 -26.45 -12.48 -8.24
N ARG A 180 -25.62 -12.81 -9.22
CA ARG A 180 -25.97 -13.64 -10.37
C ARG A 180 -26.54 -15.01 -9.99
N GLN A 181 -25.96 -15.66 -9.00
CA GLN A 181 -26.32 -17.01 -8.57
C GLN A 181 -27.19 -17.01 -7.29
N HIS A 182 -26.98 -16.01 -6.41
CA HIS A 182 -27.63 -15.95 -5.10
C HIS A 182 -28.87 -15.05 -5.06
N GLY A 183 -29.16 -14.33 -6.16
CA GLY A 183 -30.29 -13.39 -6.21
C GLY A 183 -30.07 -12.13 -5.38
N ASP A 184 -31.13 -11.57 -4.85
CA ASP A 184 -31.10 -10.31 -4.11
C ASP A 184 -30.53 -10.50 -2.71
N LEU A 185 -29.51 -9.69 -2.41
CA LEU A 185 -28.88 -9.61 -1.11
C LEU A 185 -29.20 -8.25 -0.48
N THR A 186 -29.81 -8.28 0.70
CA THR A 186 -30.18 -7.09 1.46
C THR A 186 -29.24 -6.88 2.63
N ALA A 187 -29.04 -5.62 3.03
CA ALA A 187 -28.25 -5.24 4.20
C ALA A 187 -28.66 -3.86 4.73
N ASP A 188 -28.32 -3.58 5.98
CA ASP A 188 -28.51 -2.24 6.58
C ASP A 188 -27.44 -1.24 6.09
N LEU A 189 -26.28 -1.74 5.62
CA LEU A 189 -25.17 -0.95 5.09
C LEU A 189 -24.50 -1.69 3.95
N PHE A 190 -24.25 -1.00 2.84
CA PHE A 190 -23.46 -1.48 1.72
C PHE A 190 -22.13 -0.76 1.64
N ILE A 191 -21.04 -1.50 1.45
CA ILE A 191 -19.69 -0.95 1.27
C ILE A 191 -19.26 -1.25 -0.16
N ASP A 192 -19.09 -0.18 -0.96
CA ASP A 192 -18.68 -0.30 -2.35
C ASP A 192 -17.16 -0.58 -2.45
N CYS A 193 -16.81 -1.82 -2.77
CA CYS A 193 -15.46 -2.29 -3.03
C CYS A 193 -15.26 -2.68 -4.51
N THR A 194 -16.07 -2.13 -5.44
CA THR A 194 -16.04 -2.49 -6.87
C THR A 194 -14.93 -1.80 -7.68
N GLY A 195 -13.99 -1.14 -6.99
CA GLY A 195 -12.83 -0.50 -7.59
C GLY A 195 -13.18 0.73 -8.42
N PHE A 196 -12.50 0.93 -9.54
CA PHE A 196 -12.71 2.09 -10.43
C PHE A 196 -14.10 2.15 -11.07
N ARG A 197 -14.81 1.03 -11.10
CA ARG A 197 -16.16 0.98 -11.61
C ARG A 197 -17.14 1.74 -10.71
N ALA A 198 -16.90 1.72 -9.39
CA ALA A 198 -17.74 2.41 -8.40
C ALA A 198 -19.24 2.13 -8.60
N THR A 199 -19.57 0.83 -8.69
CA THR A 199 -20.91 0.36 -9.12
C THR A 199 -22.03 0.89 -8.22
N LEU A 200 -21.80 0.94 -6.90
CA LEU A 200 -22.82 1.42 -5.98
C LEU A 200 -22.82 2.94 -5.93
N ILE A 201 -21.70 3.55 -5.58
CA ILE A 201 -21.64 4.99 -5.31
C ILE A 201 -21.65 5.83 -6.59
N GLY A 202 -20.99 5.38 -7.65
CA GLY A 202 -20.89 6.09 -8.93
C GLY A 202 -22.03 5.76 -9.88
N GLU A 203 -22.10 4.51 -10.36
CA GLU A 203 -23.06 4.10 -11.39
C GLU A 203 -24.50 4.17 -10.88
N THR A 204 -24.79 3.69 -9.66
CA THR A 204 -26.16 3.60 -9.13
C THR A 204 -26.60 4.86 -8.40
N MET A 205 -25.76 5.35 -7.45
CA MET A 205 -26.12 6.52 -6.63
C MET A 205 -25.82 7.86 -7.32
N GLY A 206 -25.19 7.86 -8.49
CA GLY A 206 -24.94 9.05 -9.28
C GLY A 206 -23.92 10.03 -8.69
N SER A 207 -23.05 9.59 -7.78
CA SER A 207 -21.96 10.44 -7.30
C SER A 207 -21.00 10.76 -8.42
N GLU A 208 -20.84 12.06 -8.70
CA GLU A 208 -19.99 12.51 -9.79
C GLU A 208 -18.49 12.29 -9.48
N PHE A 209 -17.75 11.87 -10.50
CA PHE A 209 -16.29 11.79 -10.44
C PHE A 209 -15.67 13.19 -10.64
N THR A 210 -15.00 13.70 -9.61
CA THR A 210 -14.28 14.96 -9.70
C THR A 210 -12.89 14.74 -10.31
N SER A 211 -12.64 15.31 -11.47
CA SER A 211 -11.36 15.21 -12.16
C SER A 211 -10.35 16.24 -11.63
N TYR A 212 -9.18 15.76 -11.21
CA TYR A 212 -8.02 16.61 -10.84
C TYR A 212 -6.93 16.62 -11.92
N LYS A 213 -7.30 16.35 -13.17
CA LYS A 213 -6.36 16.22 -14.30
C LYS A 213 -5.57 17.50 -14.61
N ASN A 214 -6.06 18.65 -14.19
CA ASN A 214 -5.36 19.93 -14.37
C ASN A 214 -4.25 20.15 -13.33
N GLU A 215 -4.34 19.48 -12.18
CA GLU A 215 -3.37 19.53 -11.09
C GLU A 215 -2.48 18.28 -11.07
N LEU A 216 -3.07 17.10 -11.33
CA LEU A 216 -2.44 15.80 -11.35
C LEU A 216 -2.39 15.28 -12.79
N PHE A 217 -1.29 15.53 -13.49
CA PHE A 217 -1.20 15.27 -14.95
C PHE A 217 -1.08 13.80 -15.29
N CYS A 218 -0.50 12.98 -14.39
CA CYS A 218 -0.30 11.55 -14.64
C CYS A 218 -1.64 10.81 -14.51
N ASP A 219 -2.15 10.32 -15.63
CA ASP A 219 -3.45 9.65 -15.74
C ASP A 219 -3.35 8.22 -16.29
N ARG A 220 -2.14 7.74 -16.52
CA ARG A 220 -1.85 6.39 -17.04
C ARG A 220 -0.77 5.72 -16.23
N ALA A 221 -0.84 4.39 -16.17
CA ALA A 221 0.23 3.56 -15.64
C ALA A 221 0.36 2.26 -16.42
N VAL A 222 1.60 1.80 -16.57
CA VAL A 222 1.93 0.45 -17.03
C VAL A 222 2.67 -0.24 -15.90
N ALA A 223 2.18 -1.40 -15.47
CA ALA A 223 2.79 -2.20 -14.41
C ALA A 223 3.37 -3.50 -14.98
N LEU A 224 4.55 -3.87 -14.48
CA LEU A 224 5.29 -5.06 -14.90
C LEU A 224 5.78 -5.84 -13.68
N GLN A 225 5.75 -7.15 -13.79
CA GLN A 225 6.42 -8.05 -12.86
C GLN A 225 7.74 -8.51 -13.50
N VAL A 226 8.85 -8.20 -12.84
CA VAL A 226 10.19 -8.46 -13.37
C VAL A 226 10.95 -9.39 -12.44
N PRO A 227 11.46 -10.53 -12.90
CA PRO A 227 12.30 -11.40 -12.10
C PRO A 227 13.61 -10.69 -11.73
N TYR A 228 14.22 -11.10 -10.62
CA TYR A 228 15.58 -10.67 -10.31
C TYR A 228 16.58 -11.28 -11.30
N GLU A 229 17.61 -10.52 -11.68
CA GLU A 229 18.72 -11.04 -12.49
C GLU A 229 19.47 -12.17 -11.77
N GLN A 230 19.56 -12.09 -10.45
CA GLN A 230 20.19 -13.05 -9.57
C GLN A 230 19.23 -13.48 -8.48
N ALA A 231 18.80 -14.75 -8.50
CA ALA A 231 17.94 -15.30 -7.45
C ALA A 231 18.66 -15.33 -6.10
N GLY A 232 17.93 -15.01 -5.01
CA GLY A 232 18.47 -15.07 -3.64
C GLY A 232 19.37 -13.89 -3.27
N GLY A 233 19.46 -12.86 -4.11
CA GLY A 233 20.14 -11.62 -3.76
C GLY A 233 19.40 -10.82 -2.67
N PRO A 234 20.06 -9.81 -2.07
CA PRO A 234 19.44 -9.00 -1.04
C PRO A 234 18.31 -8.16 -1.63
N ILE A 235 17.15 -8.19 -0.95
CA ILE A 235 15.96 -7.45 -1.33
C ILE A 235 16.06 -6.01 -0.80
N PRO A 236 15.87 -4.97 -1.63
CA PRO A 236 15.83 -3.60 -1.15
C PRO A 236 14.70 -3.38 -0.12
N SER A 237 15.04 -2.84 1.04
CA SER A 237 14.07 -2.56 2.10
C SER A 237 13.47 -1.14 2.01
N CYS A 238 13.36 -0.59 0.80
CA CYS A 238 12.65 0.66 0.51
C CYS A 238 12.02 0.60 -0.90
N THR A 239 11.04 1.47 -1.14
CA THR A 239 10.55 1.72 -2.50
C THR A 239 11.51 2.68 -3.19
N TYR A 240 11.93 2.40 -4.41
CA TYR A 240 12.58 3.39 -5.28
C TYR A 240 11.53 4.07 -6.14
N THR A 241 11.63 5.40 -6.25
CA THR A 241 10.86 6.19 -7.18
C THR A 241 11.82 7.02 -8.02
N THR A 242 11.69 6.95 -9.33
CA THR A 242 12.61 7.64 -10.25
C THR A 242 11.81 8.53 -11.20
N ALA A 243 12.03 9.84 -11.13
CA ALA A 243 11.43 10.77 -12.07
C ALA A 243 11.99 10.57 -13.48
N LYS A 244 11.13 10.77 -14.46
CA LYS A 244 11.41 10.69 -15.91
C LYS A 244 10.77 11.87 -16.61
N ASP A 245 11.12 12.11 -17.87
CA ASP A 245 10.66 13.27 -18.63
C ASP A 245 9.13 13.39 -18.72
N TYR A 246 8.41 12.28 -18.73
CA TYR A 246 6.96 12.25 -18.90
C TYR A 246 6.21 11.59 -17.74
N GLY A 247 6.88 11.39 -16.60
CA GLY A 247 6.27 10.73 -15.45
C GLY A 247 7.30 10.19 -14.48
N TRP A 248 7.03 9.04 -13.87
CA TRP A 248 7.94 8.44 -12.91
C TRP A 248 7.78 6.92 -12.82
N ILE A 249 8.83 6.25 -12.39
CA ILE A 249 8.86 4.80 -12.20
C ILE A 249 8.84 4.50 -10.72
N TRP A 250 7.99 3.55 -10.29
CA TRP A 250 8.18 2.86 -9.01
C TRP A 250 8.90 1.53 -9.19
N ASP A 251 9.63 1.12 -8.15
CA ASP A 251 10.36 -0.13 -8.08
C ASP A 251 10.26 -0.70 -6.67
N ILE A 252 9.62 -1.85 -6.55
CA ILE A 252 9.28 -2.51 -5.30
C ILE A 252 9.89 -3.91 -5.31
N GLY A 253 10.72 -4.21 -4.30
CA GLY A 253 11.30 -5.54 -4.13
C GLY A 253 10.35 -6.46 -3.36
N LEU A 254 9.95 -7.57 -3.98
CA LEU A 254 9.32 -8.72 -3.34
C LEU A 254 10.32 -9.87 -3.25
N HIS A 255 9.93 -11.00 -2.66
CA HIS A 255 10.87 -12.11 -2.43
C HIS A 255 11.42 -12.72 -3.75
N GLU A 256 10.55 -12.98 -4.71
CA GLU A 256 10.91 -13.68 -5.95
C GLU A 256 11.01 -12.75 -7.18
N ARG A 257 10.48 -11.54 -7.09
CA ARG A 257 10.35 -10.62 -8.21
C ARG A 257 10.36 -9.16 -7.76
N ARG A 258 10.47 -8.28 -8.71
CA ARG A 258 10.25 -6.85 -8.53
C ARG A 258 8.91 -6.46 -9.14
N GLY A 259 8.17 -5.56 -8.49
CA GLY A 259 7.04 -4.85 -9.06
C GLY A 259 7.53 -3.52 -9.61
N LEU A 260 7.51 -3.35 -10.91
CA LEU A 260 7.87 -2.11 -11.59
C LEU A 260 6.64 -1.49 -12.21
N GLY A 261 6.60 -0.17 -12.25
CA GLY A 261 5.60 0.51 -13.05
C GLY A 261 5.99 1.91 -13.42
N TYR A 262 5.47 2.35 -14.54
CA TYR A 262 5.66 3.69 -15.06
C TYR A 262 4.34 4.44 -15.06
N VAL A 263 4.28 5.51 -14.29
CA VAL A 263 3.15 6.44 -14.24
C VAL A 263 3.48 7.63 -15.12
N TYR A 264 2.56 8.00 -16.03
CA TYR A 264 2.82 9.03 -17.03
C TYR A 264 1.56 9.80 -17.43
N SER A 265 1.77 10.92 -18.11
CA SER A 265 0.69 11.70 -18.72
C SER A 265 0.37 11.16 -20.11
N SER A 266 -0.93 11.07 -20.44
CA SER A 266 -1.41 10.70 -21.79
C SER A 266 -1.38 11.86 -22.80
N LYS A 267 -0.90 13.04 -22.36
CA LYS A 267 -0.79 14.25 -23.20
C LYS A 267 0.64 14.48 -23.64
#